data_efddf26987a608e653a2ed0e1efa93ef
#
_entry.id   efddf26987a608e653a2ed0e1efa93ef
#
_cell.length_a   1.000
_cell.length_b   1.000
_cell.length_c   1.000
_cell.angle_alpha   90.00
_cell.angle_beta   90.00
_cell.angle_gamma   90.00
#
_symmetry.space_group_name_H-M   'P 1'
#
loop_
_entity.id
_entity.type
_entity.pdbx_description
1 polymer ?
#
loop_
_entity_poly.entity_id
_entity_poly.type
_entity_poly.pdbx_seq_one_letter_code
_entity_poly.pdbx_strand_id
1 'polypeptide(L)'
;GTSAAAHSNGATVTNASDFSGWGVALPADQATLEPGLWSLNNFGEVLVATIANGETFTWNAGATSPTSTRASKSTTNFLTSNNPTASRLTIISPTTRHLIHLGTETTIGTTSTQDDMFIRFSEAENINSFTPTSTNTAGTLRLQDGTKIVGAIQAKENILVWTDNAL
;
A
#
# COMPACT_ATOMS: atom_id res chain seq x y z
N GLY A 1 28.28 -19.33 9.49
CA GLY A 1 26.89 -19.19 9.07
C GLY A 1 26.60 -17.75 8.69
N THR A 2 26.40 -17.50 7.41
CA THR A 2 26.03 -16.19 6.87
C THR A 2 24.54 -16.01 7.06
N SER A 3 24.12 -15.18 8.02
CA SER A 3 22.72 -14.78 8.11
C SER A 3 22.44 -13.72 7.06
N ALA A 4 21.54 -14.00 6.13
CA ALA A 4 21.03 -12.99 5.23
C ALA A 4 20.23 -11.94 6.03
N ALA A 5 20.61 -10.69 5.96
CA ALA A 5 19.85 -9.59 6.50
C ALA A 5 18.97 -8.97 5.40
N ALA A 6 17.71 -8.71 5.71
CA ALA A 6 16.83 -8.03 4.80
C ALA A 6 17.02 -6.51 4.95
N HIS A 7 17.27 -5.82 3.84
CA HIS A 7 17.29 -4.37 3.77
C HIS A 7 15.86 -3.80 3.61
N SER A 8 15.71 -2.56 4.00
CA SER A 8 14.41 -1.84 4.00
C SER A 8 13.72 -1.74 2.63
N ASN A 9 14.44 -1.93 1.54
CA ASN A 9 13.89 -1.95 0.18
C ASN A 9 13.48 -3.34 -0.32
N GLY A 10 13.51 -4.37 0.56
CA GLY A 10 13.16 -5.74 0.19
C GLY A 10 14.24 -6.51 -0.57
N ALA A 11 15.40 -5.91 -0.82
CA ALA A 11 16.53 -6.62 -1.40
C ALA A 11 17.09 -7.63 -0.38
N THR A 12 17.36 -8.84 -0.85
CA THR A 12 18.01 -9.86 -0.04
C THR A 12 19.53 -9.69 -0.18
N VAL A 13 20.18 -9.37 0.91
CA VAL A 13 21.65 -9.34 0.95
C VAL A 13 22.17 -10.77 0.99
N THR A 14 22.83 -11.19 -0.05
CA THR A 14 23.33 -12.57 -0.21
C THR A 14 24.80 -12.74 0.18
N ASN A 15 25.56 -11.65 0.21
CA ASN A 15 26.98 -11.65 0.52
C ASN A 15 27.37 -10.52 1.49
N ALA A 16 28.44 -10.70 2.22
CA ALA A 16 28.97 -9.66 3.11
C ALA A 16 29.45 -8.39 2.35
N SER A 17 29.76 -8.53 1.06
CA SER A 17 30.09 -7.41 0.18
C SER A 17 28.91 -6.50 -0.17
N ASP A 18 27.68 -6.96 0.07
CA ASP A 18 26.47 -6.18 -0.18
C ASP A 18 26.19 -5.17 0.95
N PHE A 19 26.98 -5.19 2.01
CA PHE A 19 26.89 -4.20 3.08
C PHE A 19 27.85 -3.05 2.81
N SER A 20 27.33 -1.84 2.84
CA SER A 20 28.14 -0.65 2.93
C SER A 20 28.69 -0.52 4.35
N GLY A 21 29.99 -0.39 4.49
CA GLY A 21 30.61 -0.09 5.78
C GLY A 21 30.29 1.35 6.26
N TRP A 22 30.56 1.63 7.53
CA TRP A 22 30.44 2.97 8.07
C TRP A 22 31.32 3.96 7.27
N GLY A 23 30.68 5.03 6.75
CA GLY A 23 31.36 6.03 5.94
C GLY A 23 31.45 5.70 4.43
N VAL A 24 30.91 4.57 4.00
CA VAL A 24 30.80 4.22 2.58
C VAL A 24 29.40 4.61 2.09
N ALA A 25 29.35 5.42 1.03
CA ALA A 25 28.06 5.79 0.43
C ALA A 25 27.41 4.53 -0.19
N LEU A 26 26.12 4.37 0.06
CA LEU A 26 25.31 3.39 -0.68
C LEU A 26 25.27 3.74 -2.17
N PRO A 27 25.25 2.75 -3.08
CA PRO A 27 24.94 3.00 -4.47
C PRO A 27 23.65 3.81 -4.61
N ALA A 28 23.59 4.69 -5.60
CA ALA A 28 22.46 5.62 -5.76
C ALA A 28 21.10 4.93 -5.95
N ASP A 29 21.12 3.70 -6.49
CA ASP A 29 19.94 2.84 -6.67
C ASP A 29 19.47 2.17 -5.37
N GLN A 30 20.31 2.17 -4.33
CA GLN A 30 20.00 1.59 -3.01
C GLN A 30 19.82 2.66 -1.92
N ALA A 31 20.14 3.91 -2.23
CA ALA A 31 19.99 5.02 -1.27
C ALA A 31 18.52 5.42 -1.16
N THR A 32 17.89 5.13 -0.04
CA THR A 32 16.57 5.70 0.29
C THR A 32 16.81 7.11 0.81
N LEU A 33 16.54 8.12 -0.01
CA LEU A 33 16.71 9.55 0.35
C LEU A 33 15.71 10.02 1.41
N GLU A 34 14.57 9.34 1.51
CA GLU A 34 13.54 9.63 2.52
C GLU A 34 13.06 8.35 3.18
N PRO A 35 12.82 8.35 4.49
CA PRO A 35 12.18 7.22 5.16
C PRO A 35 10.76 7.06 4.60
N GLY A 36 10.43 5.87 4.14
CA GLY A 36 9.08 5.55 3.68
C GLY A 36 8.08 5.63 4.84
N LEU A 37 7.01 6.39 4.65
CA LEU A 37 5.87 6.38 5.56
C LEU A 37 4.98 5.18 5.21
N TRP A 38 4.59 4.43 6.24
CA TRP A 38 3.71 3.28 6.10
C TRP A 38 2.32 3.59 6.65
N SER A 39 1.30 3.25 5.89
CA SER A 39 -0.07 3.10 6.40
C SER A 39 -0.34 1.62 6.68
N LEU A 40 -0.80 1.34 7.90
CA LEU A 40 -1.05 -0.01 8.38
C LEU A 40 -2.52 -0.15 8.74
N ASN A 41 -3.18 -1.16 8.21
CA ASN A 41 -4.59 -1.44 8.45
C ASN A 41 -4.81 -2.95 8.61
N ASN A 42 -5.87 -3.32 9.30
CA ASN A 42 -6.28 -4.72 9.46
C ASN A 42 -7.56 -5.01 8.70
N PHE A 43 -7.50 -6.00 7.82
CA PHE A 43 -8.67 -6.57 7.16
C PHE A 43 -8.95 -7.97 7.75
N GLY A 44 -9.62 -8.00 8.89
CA GLY A 44 -9.73 -9.22 9.69
C GLY A 44 -8.35 -9.67 10.21
N GLU A 45 -7.92 -10.87 9.84
CA GLU A 45 -6.60 -11.41 10.19
C GLU A 45 -5.49 -10.99 9.22
N VAL A 46 -5.84 -10.27 8.16
CA VAL A 46 -4.89 -9.81 7.15
C VAL A 46 -4.41 -8.40 7.48
N LEU A 47 -3.12 -8.25 7.71
CA LEU A 47 -2.46 -6.95 7.76
C LEU A 47 -2.31 -6.42 6.33
N VAL A 48 -2.75 -5.19 6.10
CA VAL A 48 -2.54 -4.43 4.87
C VAL A 48 -1.57 -3.31 5.18
N ALA A 49 -0.45 -3.28 4.50
CA ALA A 49 0.62 -2.31 4.69
C ALA A 49 0.96 -1.64 3.36
N THR A 50 0.84 -0.33 3.28
CA THR A 50 1.14 0.45 2.08
C THR A 50 2.27 1.43 2.37
N ILE A 51 3.29 1.43 1.55
CA ILE A 51 4.33 2.45 1.59
C ILE A 51 3.88 3.68 0.79
N ALA A 52 4.11 4.86 1.32
CA ALA A 52 3.71 6.11 0.65
C ALA A 52 4.31 6.21 -0.76
N ASN A 53 3.46 6.48 -1.75
CA ASN A 53 3.77 6.51 -3.19
C ASN A 53 4.34 5.19 -3.75
N GLY A 54 4.02 4.08 -3.10
CA GLY A 54 4.48 2.76 -3.50
C GLY A 54 3.40 1.70 -3.35
N GLU A 55 3.86 0.47 -3.35
CA GLU A 55 3.01 -0.72 -3.38
C GLU A 55 2.36 -1.04 -2.04
N THR A 56 1.30 -1.82 -2.11
CA THR A 56 0.59 -2.37 -0.96
C THR A 56 0.98 -3.84 -0.76
N PHE A 57 1.29 -4.18 0.46
CA PHE A 57 1.65 -5.53 0.90
C PHE A 57 0.57 -6.08 1.81
N THR A 58 0.38 -7.38 1.76
CA THR A 58 -0.50 -8.09 2.70
C THR A 58 0.26 -9.19 3.42
N TRP A 59 -0.11 -9.38 4.69
CA TRP A 59 0.36 -10.49 5.49
C TRP A 59 -0.82 -11.12 6.24
N ASN A 60 -0.95 -12.44 6.14
CA ASN A 60 -2.04 -13.18 6.73
C ASN A 60 -1.59 -13.83 8.04
N ALA A 61 -2.11 -13.35 9.17
CA ALA A 61 -1.87 -13.94 10.48
C ALA A 61 -2.51 -15.33 10.66
N GLY A 62 -3.61 -15.60 9.94
CA GLY A 62 -4.31 -16.90 9.96
C GLY A 62 -3.69 -17.95 9.04
N ALA A 63 -2.59 -17.65 8.35
CA ALA A 63 -1.91 -18.62 7.50
C ALA A 63 -1.29 -19.76 8.33
N THR A 64 -1.16 -20.95 7.72
CA THR A 64 -0.63 -22.17 8.38
C THR A 64 0.77 -21.96 9.00
N SER A 65 1.55 -21.03 8.47
CA SER A 65 2.89 -20.72 8.98
C SER A 65 3.13 -19.20 8.93
N PRO A 66 2.43 -18.40 9.74
CA PRO A 66 2.51 -16.95 9.68
C PRO A 66 3.91 -16.41 10.01
N THR A 67 4.66 -17.10 10.87
CA THR A 67 6.02 -16.69 11.27
C THR A 67 7.07 -16.88 10.18
N SER A 68 6.83 -17.77 9.23
CA SER A 68 7.73 -18.04 8.10
C SER A 68 7.26 -17.38 6.80
N THR A 69 6.02 -16.87 6.77
CA THR A 69 5.45 -16.23 5.59
C THR A 69 5.64 -14.73 5.68
N ARG A 70 6.38 -14.17 4.74
CA ARG A 70 6.58 -12.71 4.64
C ARG A 70 5.35 -12.03 4.07
N ALA A 71 5.19 -10.75 4.39
CA ALA A 71 4.28 -9.89 3.65
C ALA A 71 4.65 -9.89 2.16
N SER A 72 3.66 -10.01 1.30
CA SER A 72 3.87 -10.04 -0.14
C SER A 72 3.01 -9.00 -0.85
N LYS A 73 3.58 -8.46 -1.94
CA LYS A 73 2.86 -7.69 -2.92
C LYS A 73 2.27 -8.66 -3.92
N SER A 74 0.98 -8.65 -4.15
CA SER A 74 0.32 -9.39 -5.22
C SER A 74 0.38 -10.94 -5.21
N THR A 75 -0.63 -11.51 -5.79
CA THR A 75 -0.84 -12.88 -6.33
C THR A 75 -0.87 -14.05 -5.34
N THR A 76 -0.18 -14.02 -4.22
CA THR A 76 -0.15 -15.19 -3.32
C THR A 76 -0.95 -15.02 -2.03
N ASN A 77 -1.19 -13.78 -1.59
CA ASN A 77 -1.89 -13.51 -0.34
C ASN A 77 -2.88 -12.34 -0.47
N PHE A 78 -4.02 -12.54 -1.10
CA PHE A 78 -5.17 -11.61 -1.14
C PHE A 78 -5.09 -10.43 -2.11
N LEU A 79 -3.95 -10.03 -2.63
CA LEU A 79 -3.87 -9.00 -3.66
C LEU A 79 -3.54 -9.63 -5.01
N THR A 80 -4.35 -9.33 -6.01
CA THR A 80 -4.18 -9.81 -7.38
C THR A 80 -3.51 -8.75 -8.26
N SER A 81 -3.30 -9.07 -9.53
CA SER A 81 -2.77 -8.13 -10.53
C SER A 81 -3.65 -6.89 -10.77
N ASN A 82 -4.89 -6.88 -10.27
CA ASN A 82 -5.82 -5.75 -10.39
C ASN A 82 -5.75 -4.78 -9.20
N ASN A 83 -4.65 -4.78 -8.49
CA ASN A 83 -4.42 -3.92 -7.35
C ASN A 83 -3.62 -2.69 -7.76
N PRO A 84 -3.91 -1.50 -7.22
CA PRO A 84 -3.06 -0.33 -7.43
C PRO A 84 -1.62 -0.60 -6.99
N THR A 85 -0.65 -0.18 -7.80
CA THR A 85 0.77 -0.37 -7.55
C THR A 85 1.44 0.86 -6.95
N ALA A 86 0.72 2.00 -6.92
CA ALA A 86 1.17 3.21 -6.23
C ALA A 86 -0.01 3.90 -5.53
N SER A 87 0.18 4.25 -4.26
CA SER A 87 -0.81 4.98 -3.45
C SER A 87 -0.10 5.81 -2.39
N ARG A 88 -0.66 6.97 -2.04
CA ARG A 88 -0.12 7.77 -0.94
C ARG A 88 -0.38 7.10 0.41
N LEU A 89 -1.58 6.62 0.61
CA LEU A 89 -1.97 5.89 1.81
C LEU A 89 -3.19 5.00 1.53
N THR A 90 -3.40 4.04 2.40
CA THR A 90 -4.59 3.18 2.37
C THR A 90 -5.33 3.24 3.70
N ILE A 91 -6.64 3.02 3.65
CA ILE A 91 -7.49 2.93 4.82
C ILE A 91 -8.60 1.92 4.56
N ILE A 92 -9.13 1.30 5.61
CA ILE A 92 -10.25 0.36 5.49
C ILE A 92 -11.52 1.00 6.03
N SER A 93 -12.60 0.87 5.27
CA SER A 93 -13.92 1.35 5.71
C SER A 93 -14.40 0.56 6.93
N PRO A 94 -14.86 1.24 8.00
CA PRO A 94 -15.30 0.56 9.21
C PRO A 94 -16.61 -0.22 9.04
N THR A 95 -17.47 0.23 8.15
CA THR A 95 -18.83 -0.32 8.00
C THR A 95 -18.94 -1.32 6.87
N THR A 96 -18.35 -1.02 5.74
CA THR A 96 -18.50 -1.81 4.49
C THR A 96 -17.27 -2.61 4.14
N ARG A 97 -16.16 -2.43 4.91
CA ARG A 97 -14.89 -3.14 4.72
C ARG A 97 -14.35 -3.08 3.29
N HIS A 98 -14.43 -1.91 2.68
CA HIS A 98 -13.67 -1.60 1.47
C HIS A 98 -12.22 -1.30 1.84
N LEU A 99 -11.27 -1.81 1.09
CA LEU A 99 -9.91 -1.28 1.09
C LEU A 99 -9.87 -0.07 0.16
N ILE A 100 -9.49 1.08 0.68
CA ILE A 100 -9.50 2.36 -0.02
C ILE A 100 -8.08 2.83 -0.21
N HIS A 101 -7.70 3.06 -1.46
CA HIS A 101 -6.45 3.68 -1.87
C HIS A 101 -6.68 5.17 -2.13
N LEU A 102 -5.90 6.01 -1.48
CA LEU A 102 -5.97 7.46 -1.55
C LEU A 102 -4.72 8.01 -2.24
N GLY A 103 -4.88 8.94 -3.18
CA GLY A 103 -3.80 9.45 -4.02
C GLY A 103 -3.17 8.33 -4.86
N THR A 104 -3.97 7.63 -5.64
CA THR A 104 -3.58 6.42 -6.36
C THR A 104 -3.65 6.57 -7.88
N GLU A 105 -3.32 5.51 -8.58
CA GLU A 105 -3.32 5.43 -10.04
C GLU A 105 -4.73 5.56 -10.62
N THR A 106 -4.87 6.33 -11.67
CA THR A 106 -6.11 6.36 -12.49
C THR A 106 -6.21 5.11 -13.35
N THR A 107 -5.08 4.55 -13.77
CA THR A 107 -5.00 3.26 -14.48
C THR A 107 -4.19 2.28 -13.65
N ILE A 108 -4.82 1.22 -13.17
CA ILE A 108 -4.19 0.20 -12.31
C ILE A 108 -2.94 -0.38 -13.00
N GLY A 109 -1.85 -0.48 -12.26
CA GLY A 109 -0.59 -1.03 -12.74
C GLY A 109 0.27 -0.05 -13.54
N THR A 110 -0.12 1.23 -13.58
CA THR A 110 0.61 2.27 -14.32
C THR A 110 0.95 3.42 -13.38
N THR A 111 2.07 3.31 -12.68
CA THR A 111 2.49 4.27 -11.65
C THR A 111 2.60 5.71 -12.14
N SER A 112 2.89 5.92 -13.43
CA SER A 112 2.94 7.26 -14.04
C SER A 112 1.57 7.94 -14.15
N THR A 113 0.47 7.22 -13.88
CA THR A 113 -0.90 7.76 -13.85
C THR A 113 -1.37 8.06 -12.43
N GLN A 114 -0.48 8.05 -11.44
CA GLN A 114 -0.83 8.40 -10.08
C GLN A 114 -1.31 9.86 -10.02
N ASP A 115 -2.49 10.05 -9.44
CA ASP A 115 -3.11 11.37 -9.19
C ASP A 115 -3.32 11.50 -7.67
N ASP A 116 -2.71 12.49 -7.07
CA ASP A 116 -2.73 12.74 -5.63
C ASP A 116 -4.13 13.03 -5.06
N MET A 117 -5.12 13.28 -5.92
CA MET A 117 -6.53 13.52 -5.56
C MET A 117 -7.45 12.36 -5.92
N PHE A 118 -6.91 11.30 -6.53
CA PHE A 118 -7.71 10.17 -6.98
C PHE A 118 -7.86 9.12 -5.89
N ILE A 119 -9.09 8.66 -5.69
CA ILE A 119 -9.47 7.63 -4.72
C ILE A 119 -9.98 6.42 -5.48
N ARG A 120 -9.54 5.26 -5.07
CA ARG A 120 -10.03 3.98 -5.57
C ARG A 120 -10.35 3.06 -4.39
N PHE A 121 -11.49 2.41 -4.44
CA PHE A 121 -11.91 1.48 -3.39
C PHE A 121 -12.28 0.12 -3.97
N SER A 122 -11.96 -0.90 -3.19
CA SER A 122 -12.25 -2.29 -3.54
C SER A 122 -13.75 -2.57 -3.47
N GLU A 123 -14.15 -3.75 -3.89
CA GLU A 123 -15.45 -4.32 -3.53
C GLU A 123 -15.56 -4.51 -2.01
N ALA A 124 -16.79 -4.44 -1.48
CA ALA A 124 -17.06 -4.70 -0.07
C ALA A 124 -16.62 -6.12 0.31
N GLU A 125 -15.96 -6.26 1.46
CA GLU A 125 -15.44 -7.54 1.97
C GLU A 125 -14.43 -8.25 1.05
N ASN A 126 -13.94 -7.58 0.00
CA ASN A 126 -13.04 -8.18 -1.00
C ASN A 126 -11.93 -7.20 -1.40
N ILE A 127 -10.73 -7.41 -0.87
CA ILE A 127 -9.56 -6.56 -1.15
C ILE A 127 -8.88 -6.86 -2.50
N ASN A 128 -9.42 -7.79 -3.29
CA ASN A 128 -8.84 -8.21 -4.57
C ASN A 128 -9.57 -7.66 -5.79
N SER A 129 -10.65 -6.91 -5.61
CA SER A 129 -11.49 -6.42 -6.69
C SER A 129 -11.56 -4.90 -6.68
N PHE A 130 -10.79 -4.26 -7.55
CA PHE A 130 -10.71 -2.79 -7.69
C PHE A 130 -11.26 -2.27 -9.02
N THR A 131 -11.69 -3.15 -9.90
CA THR A 131 -12.28 -2.75 -11.18
C THR A 131 -13.79 -2.65 -11.03
N PRO A 132 -14.39 -1.45 -11.21
CA PRO A 132 -15.83 -1.29 -11.14
C PRO A 132 -16.55 -2.10 -12.23
N THR A 133 -17.60 -2.80 -11.83
CA THR A 133 -18.49 -3.55 -12.71
C THR A 133 -19.94 -3.25 -12.34
N SER A 134 -20.88 -3.66 -13.16
CA SER A 134 -22.32 -3.49 -12.87
C SER A 134 -22.82 -4.31 -11.67
N THR A 135 -22.01 -5.26 -11.19
CA THR A 135 -22.41 -6.23 -10.14
C THR A 135 -21.63 -6.09 -8.84
N ASN A 136 -20.54 -5.32 -8.80
CA ASN A 136 -19.74 -5.13 -7.60
C ASN A 136 -19.87 -3.70 -7.05
N THR A 137 -19.36 -3.49 -5.85
CA THR A 137 -19.36 -2.20 -5.16
C THR A 137 -18.04 -1.44 -5.29
N ALA A 138 -17.08 -1.95 -6.07
CA ALA A 138 -15.82 -1.27 -6.32
C ALA A 138 -16.07 0.03 -7.10
N GLY A 139 -15.24 1.04 -6.85
CA GLY A 139 -15.42 2.31 -7.52
C GLY A 139 -14.21 3.23 -7.42
N THR A 140 -14.39 4.40 -8.02
CA THR A 140 -13.40 5.46 -8.04
C THR A 140 -14.05 6.82 -7.82
N LEU A 141 -13.31 7.72 -7.23
CA LEU A 141 -13.71 9.11 -7.01
C LEU A 141 -12.48 10.00 -7.14
N ARG A 142 -12.63 11.18 -7.74
CA ARG A 142 -11.61 12.22 -7.72
C ARG A 142 -12.10 13.40 -6.90
N LEU A 143 -11.34 13.80 -5.90
CA LEU A 143 -11.64 15.01 -5.12
C LEU A 143 -11.40 16.26 -5.98
N GLN A 144 -12.22 17.30 -5.75
CA GLN A 144 -12.17 18.51 -6.55
C GLN A 144 -11.42 19.65 -5.85
N ASP A 145 -11.40 19.67 -4.52
CA ASP A 145 -10.82 20.74 -3.74
C ASP A 145 -9.46 20.31 -3.16
N GLY A 146 -8.42 21.01 -3.60
CA GLY A 146 -7.04 20.76 -3.21
C GLY A 146 -6.17 20.28 -4.36
N THR A 147 -4.91 20.00 -4.04
CA THR A 147 -3.93 19.49 -4.99
C THR A 147 -3.44 18.09 -4.60
N LYS A 148 -3.51 17.73 -3.33
CA LYS A 148 -3.10 16.42 -2.84
C LYS A 148 -3.86 16.02 -1.58
N ILE A 149 -4.08 14.75 -1.41
CA ILE A 149 -4.57 14.17 -0.16
C ILE A 149 -3.40 14.11 0.83
N VAL A 150 -3.58 14.75 1.99
CA VAL A 150 -2.56 14.83 3.05
C VAL A 150 -2.71 13.71 4.06
N GLY A 151 -3.94 13.31 4.38
CA GLY A 151 -4.20 12.28 5.36
C GLY A 151 -5.65 11.80 5.35
N ALA A 152 -5.89 10.72 6.03
CA ALA A 152 -7.22 10.21 6.29
C ALA A 152 -7.27 9.52 7.64
N ILE A 153 -8.44 9.56 8.26
CA ILE A 153 -8.70 8.86 9.53
C ILE A 153 -10.06 8.19 9.50
N GLN A 154 -10.11 7.03 10.08
CA GLN A 154 -11.35 6.29 10.27
C GLN A 154 -12.11 6.86 11.48
N ALA A 155 -13.32 7.34 11.26
CA ALA A 155 -14.29 7.65 12.30
C ALA A 155 -15.25 6.47 12.49
N LYS A 156 -16.23 6.60 13.39
CA LYS A 156 -17.12 5.48 13.73
C LYS A 156 -17.88 4.92 12.52
N GLU A 157 -18.37 5.78 11.63
CA GLU A 157 -19.19 5.39 10.49
C GLU A 157 -18.69 5.98 9.16
N ASN A 158 -17.73 6.90 9.23
CA ASN A 158 -17.24 7.64 8.09
C ASN A 158 -15.71 7.60 8.05
N ILE A 159 -15.17 7.95 6.91
CA ILE A 159 -13.76 8.24 6.73
C ILE A 159 -13.62 9.72 6.44
N LEU A 160 -12.81 10.39 7.23
CA LEU A 160 -12.45 11.79 7.03
C LEU A 160 -11.16 11.83 6.20
N VAL A 161 -11.19 12.58 5.11
CA VAL A 161 -10.05 12.72 4.20
C VAL A 161 -9.67 14.19 4.12
N TRP A 162 -8.42 14.50 4.43
CA TRP A 162 -7.88 15.86 4.34
C TRP A 162 -7.07 16.03 3.07
N THR A 163 -7.37 17.10 2.37
CA THR A 163 -6.48 17.61 1.32
C THR A 163 -5.64 18.77 1.87
N ASP A 164 -4.74 19.28 1.08
CA ASP A 164 -3.95 20.48 1.43
C ASP A 164 -4.79 21.76 1.52
N ASN A 165 -6.05 21.74 1.11
CA ASN A 165 -6.95 22.90 1.09
C ASN A 165 -8.32 22.64 1.79
N ALA A 166 -8.76 21.41 1.97
CA ALA A 166 -10.10 21.06 2.46
C ALA A 166 -10.13 19.75 3.29
N LEU A 167 -11.25 19.58 4.00
CA LEU A 167 -11.63 18.35 4.71
C LEU A 167 -12.81 17.70 3.98
#